data_d15529562fb1bb638b2013802d4463c2
#
_entry.id   d15529562fb1bb638b2013802d4463c2
#
_cell.length_a   1.000
_cell.length_b   1.000
_cell.length_c   1.000
_cell.angle_alpha   90.00
_cell.angle_beta   90.00
_cell.angle_gamma   90.00
#
_symmetry.space_group_name_H-M   'P 1'
#
loop_
_entity.id
_entity.type
_entity.pdbx_description
1 polymer ?
#
loop_
_entity_poly.entity_id
_entity_poly.type
_entity_poly.pdbx_seq_one_letter_code
_entity_poly.pdbx_strand_id
1 'polypeptide(L)'
;MIEINSLKQKVYDVVRAIYDVHGVLGPGLNESCYQEGLQIELKEKKIPYVREMSFHPQYRGIPLEAIFRVDFICKDDIVVECKAISDITGNHRAQLFNYMRLLQKQCGILVNFYPFSAVVERYFFDKETNQIIATDGHVIYDYNRR
;
A
#
# COMPACT_ATOMS: atom_id res chain seq x y z
N MET A 1 -14.80 0.62 15.72
CA MET A 1 -14.69 -0.55 14.82
C MET A 1 -14.49 -0.08 13.39
N ILE A 2 -13.64 -0.80 12.66
CA ILE A 2 -13.31 -0.45 11.28
C ILE A 2 -14.46 -0.82 10.34
N GLU A 3 -14.78 0.09 9.40
CA GLU A 3 -15.85 -0.12 8.41
C GLU A 3 -15.23 -0.65 7.10
N ILE A 4 -15.10 -1.98 7.01
CA ILE A 4 -14.42 -2.65 5.89
C ILE A 4 -15.02 -2.27 4.54
N ASN A 5 -16.36 -2.29 4.42
CA ASN A 5 -17.00 -2.00 3.12
C ASN A 5 -16.74 -0.57 2.66
N SER A 6 -16.76 0.38 3.57
CA SER A 6 -16.43 1.78 3.27
C SER A 6 -14.98 1.94 2.80
N LEU A 7 -14.06 1.23 3.46
CA LEU A 7 -12.63 1.27 3.08
C LEU A 7 -12.38 0.57 1.75
N LYS A 8 -13.10 -0.51 1.46
CA LYS A 8 -13.02 -1.18 0.15
C LYS A 8 -13.48 -0.24 -0.97
N GLN A 9 -14.51 0.56 -0.74
CA GLN A 9 -14.96 1.59 -1.68
C GLN A 9 -13.89 2.66 -1.87
N LYS A 10 -13.26 3.06 -0.78
CA LYS A 10 -12.21 4.10 -0.81
C LYS A 10 -11.02 3.71 -1.68
N VAL A 11 -10.62 2.44 -1.67
CA VAL A 11 -9.46 1.97 -2.44
C VAL A 11 -9.80 1.58 -3.88
N TYR A 12 -11.08 1.50 -4.23
CA TYR A 12 -11.53 0.93 -5.49
C TYR A 12 -10.90 1.60 -6.72
N ASP A 13 -10.93 2.92 -6.80
CA ASP A 13 -10.40 3.66 -7.95
C ASP A 13 -8.88 3.60 -8.03
N VAL A 14 -8.18 3.50 -6.91
CA VAL A 14 -6.73 3.30 -6.88
C VAL A 14 -6.40 1.91 -7.44
N VAL A 15 -7.15 0.89 -7.03
CA VAL A 15 -6.97 -0.47 -7.55
C VAL A 15 -7.25 -0.51 -9.06
N ARG A 16 -8.28 0.20 -9.52
CA ARG A 16 -8.57 0.32 -10.95
C ARG A 16 -7.41 0.96 -11.70
N ALA A 17 -6.82 2.02 -11.15
CA ALA A 17 -5.66 2.67 -11.77
C ALA A 17 -4.50 1.68 -11.91
N ILE A 18 -4.27 0.85 -10.91
CA ILE A 18 -3.22 -0.18 -10.93
C ILE A 18 -3.47 -1.18 -12.07
N TYR A 19 -4.68 -1.70 -12.19
CA TYR A 19 -5.01 -2.64 -13.25
C TYR A 19 -4.92 -1.99 -14.64
N ASP A 20 -5.31 -0.72 -14.77
CA ASP A 20 -5.19 0.01 -16.03
C ASP A 20 -3.73 0.14 -16.46
N VAL A 21 -2.84 0.46 -15.53
CA VAL A 21 -1.40 0.55 -15.80
C VAL A 21 -0.85 -0.81 -16.28
N HIS A 22 -1.17 -1.89 -15.56
CA HIS A 22 -0.68 -3.20 -15.94
C HIS A 22 -1.25 -3.66 -17.28
N GLY A 23 -2.52 -3.33 -17.54
CA GLY A 23 -3.17 -3.68 -18.81
C GLY A 23 -2.52 -3.03 -20.02
N VAL A 24 -1.98 -1.81 -19.85
CA VAL A 24 -1.29 -1.09 -20.92
C VAL A 24 0.18 -1.52 -21.04
N LEU A 25 0.90 -1.57 -19.92
CA LEU A 25 2.34 -1.85 -19.93
C LEU A 25 2.67 -3.33 -20.04
N GLY A 26 1.81 -4.20 -19.55
CA GLY A 26 2.04 -5.64 -19.52
C GLY A 26 3.09 -6.08 -18.51
N PRO A 27 3.38 -7.37 -18.43
CA PRO A 27 4.42 -7.89 -17.54
C PRO A 27 5.83 -7.64 -18.10
N GLY A 28 6.86 -7.83 -17.27
CA GLY A 28 8.24 -7.90 -17.71
C GLY A 28 9.03 -6.61 -17.67
N LEU A 29 8.41 -5.50 -17.25
CA LEU A 29 9.12 -4.25 -17.06
C LEU A 29 9.65 -4.15 -15.63
N ASN A 30 10.53 -3.17 -15.40
CA ASN A 30 11.03 -2.94 -14.06
C ASN A 30 10.05 -2.13 -13.23
N GLU A 31 10.26 -2.13 -11.91
CA GLU A 31 9.37 -1.47 -10.96
C GLU A 31 9.17 0.02 -11.27
N SER A 32 10.24 0.72 -11.68
CA SER A 32 10.15 2.15 -11.95
C SER A 32 9.20 2.48 -13.10
N CYS A 33 9.10 1.63 -14.11
CA CYS A 33 8.17 1.83 -15.21
C CYS A 33 6.72 1.81 -14.71
N TYR A 34 6.40 0.84 -13.84
CA TYR A 34 5.05 0.74 -13.29
C TYR A 34 4.72 1.90 -12.37
N GLN A 35 5.69 2.35 -11.57
CA GLN A 35 5.49 3.50 -10.70
C GLN A 35 5.22 4.78 -11.52
N GLU A 36 5.99 5.01 -12.58
CA GLU A 36 5.75 6.15 -13.46
C GLU A 36 4.38 6.07 -14.13
N GLY A 37 4.03 4.89 -14.61
CA GLY A 37 2.70 4.66 -15.20
C GLY A 37 1.59 4.92 -14.20
N LEU A 38 1.73 4.45 -12.97
CA LEU A 38 0.74 4.67 -11.93
C LEU A 38 0.59 6.16 -11.60
N GLN A 39 1.70 6.89 -11.54
CA GLN A 39 1.64 8.34 -11.31
C GLN A 39 0.82 9.03 -12.40
N ILE A 40 1.06 8.68 -13.67
CA ILE A 40 0.31 9.25 -14.79
C ILE A 40 -1.18 8.91 -14.68
N GLU A 41 -1.50 7.65 -14.35
CA GLU A 41 -2.88 7.21 -14.26
C GLU A 41 -3.62 7.86 -13.10
N LEU A 42 -2.95 8.02 -11.95
CA LEU A 42 -3.54 8.71 -10.79
C LEU A 42 -3.89 10.17 -11.13
N LYS A 43 -2.99 10.86 -11.85
CA LYS A 43 -3.26 12.22 -12.32
C LYS A 43 -4.44 12.28 -13.27
N GLU A 44 -4.49 11.35 -14.22
CA GLU A 44 -5.58 11.29 -15.21
C GLU A 44 -6.92 11.06 -14.53
N LYS A 45 -6.97 10.22 -13.51
CA LYS A 45 -8.19 9.93 -12.75
C LYS A 45 -8.48 10.98 -11.68
N LYS A 46 -7.62 11.98 -11.52
CA LYS A 46 -7.74 13.05 -10.50
C LYS A 46 -7.78 12.48 -9.08
N ILE A 47 -6.99 11.44 -8.83
CA ILE A 47 -6.82 10.85 -7.51
C ILE A 47 -5.63 11.55 -6.84
N PRO A 48 -5.82 12.25 -5.71
CA PRO A 48 -4.72 12.93 -5.05
C PRO A 48 -3.71 11.92 -4.50
N TYR A 49 -2.43 12.23 -4.66
CA TYR A 49 -1.35 11.34 -4.19
C TYR A 49 -0.10 12.13 -3.84
N VAL A 50 0.75 11.50 -3.04
CA VAL A 50 2.14 11.89 -2.83
C VAL A 50 2.99 10.70 -3.22
N ARG A 51 4.05 10.92 -4.01
CA ARG A 51 4.95 9.86 -4.44
C ARG A 51 6.29 9.97 -3.75
N GLU A 52 6.87 8.81 -3.37
CA GLU A 52 8.19 8.72 -2.76
C GLU A 52 8.32 9.56 -1.48
N MET A 53 7.30 9.45 -0.62
CA MET A 53 7.33 10.16 0.66
C MET A 53 8.30 9.47 1.62
N SER A 54 9.28 10.23 2.12
CA SER A 54 10.24 9.73 3.10
C SER A 54 9.83 10.15 4.51
N PHE A 55 10.12 9.28 5.49
CA PHE A 55 9.87 9.59 6.88
C PHE A 55 10.85 8.84 7.78
N HIS A 56 11.05 9.38 9.00
CA HIS A 56 11.81 8.72 10.05
C HIS A 56 10.84 8.04 11.01
N PRO A 57 10.90 6.72 11.21
CA PRO A 57 10.10 6.11 12.26
C PRO A 57 10.53 6.63 13.62
N GLN A 58 9.62 6.61 14.57
CA GLN A 58 9.91 7.12 15.92
C GLN A 58 9.89 6.00 16.94
N TYR A 59 10.74 6.11 17.94
CA TYR A 59 10.72 5.23 19.10
C TYR A 59 10.64 6.10 20.36
N ARG A 60 9.56 5.91 21.14
CA ARG A 60 9.26 6.71 22.33
C ARG A 60 9.26 8.22 22.03
N GLY A 61 8.70 8.59 20.86
CA GLY A 61 8.62 9.97 20.42
C GLY A 61 9.90 10.56 19.85
N ILE A 62 10.98 9.79 19.77
CA ILE A 62 12.27 10.24 19.26
C ILE A 62 12.45 9.70 17.84
N PRO A 63 12.65 10.57 16.82
CA PRO A 63 12.91 10.10 15.46
C PRO A 63 14.19 9.26 15.40
N LEU A 64 14.10 8.13 14.73
CA LEU A 64 15.27 7.29 14.46
C LEU A 64 16.04 7.85 13.27
N GLU A 65 17.31 7.50 13.15
CA GLU A 65 18.12 7.90 12.00
C GLU A 65 17.70 7.17 10.72
N ALA A 66 17.10 5.99 10.86
CA ALA A 66 16.60 5.22 9.71
C ALA A 66 15.58 6.06 8.94
N ILE A 67 15.66 5.98 7.60
CA ILE A 67 14.72 6.65 6.70
C ILE A 67 13.97 5.59 5.92
N PHE A 68 12.64 5.64 5.99
CA PHE A 68 11.76 4.80 5.17
C PHE A 68 11.16 5.64 4.06
N ARG A 69 10.92 5.03 2.92
CA ARG A 69 10.31 5.70 1.77
C ARG A 69 9.14 4.86 1.26
N VAL A 70 7.98 5.51 1.18
CA VAL A 70 6.74 4.91 0.72
C VAL A 70 6.57 5.26 -0.75
N ASP A 71 6.21 4.29 -1.60
CA ASP A 71 6.07 4.53 -3.03
C ASP A 71 4.97 5.57 -3.32
N PHE A 72 3.76 5.35 -2.77
CA PHE A 72 2.65 6.31 -2.91
C PHE A 72 1.82 6.35 -1.65
N ILE A 73 1.29 7.53 -1.35
CA ILE A 73 0.15 7.68 -0.43
C ILE A 73 -0.95 8.36 -1.22
N CYS A 74 -2.06 7.67 -1.42
CA CYS A 74 -3.21 8.15 -2.16
C CYS A 74 -4.31 8.58 -1.21
N LYS A 75 -5.01 9.70 -1.55
CA LYS A 75 -6.13 10.19 -0.74
C LYS A 75 -5.76 10.40 0.72
N ASP A 76 -4.50 10.69 0.99
CA ASP A 76 -3.95 10.92 2.34
C ASP A 76 -4.15 9.76 3.31
N ASP A 77 -4.59 8.59 2.85
CA ASP A 77 -4.90 7.46 3.74
C ASP A 77 -4.62 6.08 3.15
N ILE A 78 -4.14 5.99 1.93
CA ILE A 78 -3.90 4.71 1.26
C ILE A 78 -2.43 4.59 0.92
N VAL A 79 -1.72 3.71 1.63
CA VAL A 79 -0.32 3.38 1.34
C VAL A 79 -0.30 2.40 0.18
N VAL A 80 0.47 2.70 -0.87
CA VAL A 80 0.62 1.82 -2.03
C VAL A 80 2.10 1.48 -2.19
N GLU A 81 2.41 0.18 -2.21
CA GLU A 81 3.76 -0.33 -2.46
C GLU A 81 3.74 -1.16 -3.74
N CYS A 82 4.62 -0.78 -4.68
CA CYS A 82 4.72 -1.41 -5.99
C CYS A 82 5.92 -2.34 -6.04
N LYS A 83 5.69 -3.56 -6.53
CA LYS A 83 6.74 -4.56 -6.75
C LYS A 83 6.66 -5.10 -8.17
N ALA A 84 7.81 -5.58 -8.67
CA ALA A 84 7.90 -6.26 -9.96
C ALA A 84 8.90 -7.42 -9.79
N ILE A 85 8.51 -8.43 -9.03
CA ILE A 85 9.37 -9.53 -8.58
C ILE A 85 8.65 -10.86 -8.75
N SER A 86 9.41 -11.96 -8.78
CA SER A 86 8.82 -13.29 -8.99
C SER A 86 7.84 -13.68 -7.89
N ASP A 87 8.18 -13.39 -6.64
CA ASP A 87 7.35 -13.78 -5.48
C ASP A 87 7.29 -12.69 -4.42
N ILE A 88 6.09 -12.38 -3.98
CA ILE A 88 5.86 -11.55 -2.80
C ILE A 88 6.09 -12.42 -1.55
N THR A 89 6.80 -11.89 -0.58
CA THR A 89 7.12 -12.59 0.66
C THR A 89 6.50 -11.91 1.88
N GLY A 90 6.58 -12.60 3.02
CA GLY A 90 6.15 -12.03 4.30
C GLY A 90 6.89 -10.73 4.65
N ASN A 91 8.14 -10.59 4.23
CA ASN A 91 8.90 -9.36 4.48
C ASN A 91 8.31 -8.17 3.71
N HIS A 92 7.85 -8.39 2.49
CA HIS A 92 7.19 -7.33 1.70
C HIS A 92 5.87 -6.90 2.37
N ARG A 93 5.11 -7.86 2.88
CA ARG A 93 3.85 -7.56 3.59
C ARG A 93 4.12 -6.84 4.90
N ALA A 94 5.12 -7.28 5.66
CA ALA A 94 5.51 -6.63 6.91
C ALA A 94 5.91 -5.17 6.69
N GLN A 95 6.60 -4.88 5.59
CA GLN A 95 6.99 -3.52 5.23
C GLN A 95 5.75 -2.64 5.02
N LEU A 96 4.77 -3.12 4.24
CA LEU A 96 3.51 -2.41 4.03
C LEU A 96 2.79 -2.17 5.37
N PHE A 97 2.66 -3.21 6.19
CA PHE A 97 1.95 -3.12 7.47
C PHE A 97 2.63 -2.09 8.40
N ASN A 98 3.96 -2.08 8.43
CA ASN A 98 4.71 -1.13 9.24
C ASN A 98 4.48 0.31 8.77
N TYR A 99 4.45 0.54 7.46
CA TYR A 99 4.17 1.88 6.92
C TYR A 99 2.77 2.34 7.30
N MET A 100 1.77 1.47 7.18
CA MET A 100 0.40 1.79 7.56
C MET A 100 0.31 2.18 9.04
N ARG A 101 0.93 1.38 9.91
CA ARG A 101 0.90 1.61 11.34
C ARG A 101 1.69 2.85 11.74
N LEU A 102 2.93 2.97 11.27
CA LEU A 102 3.81 4.08 11.67
C LEU A 102 3.28 5.42 11.17
N LEU A 103 2.65 5.45 10.00
CA LEU A 103 2.05 6.65 9.43
C LEU A 103 0.58 6.82 9.80
N GLN A 104 -0.01 5.87 10.52
CA GLN A 104 -1.41 5.90 10.93
C GLN A 104 -2.37 6.01 9.74
N LYS A 105 -2.11 5.21 8.70
CA LYS A 105 -2.96 5.13 7.50
C LYS A 105 -3.83 3.87 7.59
N GLN A 106 -5.11 4.00 7.24
CA GLN A 106 -6.07 2.91 7.40
C GLN A 106 -6.02 1.88 6.28
N CYS A 107 -5.52 2.23 5.09
CA CYS A 107 -5.56 1.37 3.93
C CYS A 107 -4.15 1.10 3.41
N GLY A 108 -3.91 -0.13 2.94
CA GLY A 108 -2.66 -0.51 2.31
C GLY A 108 -2.89 -1.38 1.10
N ILE A 109 -2.16 -1.12 0.04
CA ILE A 109 -2.19 -1.90 -1.20
C ILE A 109 -0.76 -2.33 -1.50
N LEU A 110 -0.58 -3.64 -1.66
CA LEU A 110 0.67 -4.22 -2.15
C LEU A 110 0.38 -4.81 -3.52
N VAL A 111 1.01 -4.27 -4.54
CA VAL A 111 0.82 -4.77 -5.90
C VAL A 111 2.11 -5.38 -6.44
N ASN A 112 1.99 -6.53 -7.09
CA ASN A 112 3.05 -7.12 -7.86
C ASN A 112 2.66 -7.09 -9.34
N PHE A 113 3.42 -6.33 -10.12
CA PHE A 113 3.21 -6.19 -11.56
C PHE A 113 3.91 -7.28 -12.39
N TYR A 114 4.70 -8.12 -11.74
CA TYR A 114 5.52 -9.13 -12.42
C TYR A 114 4.68 -10.19 -13.16
N PRO A 115 3.61 -10.76 -12.57
CA PRO A 115 2.81 -11.79 -13.27
C PRO A 115 2.09 -11.26 -14.49
N PHE A 116 1.61 -12.17 -15.35
CA PHE A 116 0.82 -11.79 -16.54
C PHE A 116 -0.43 -10.98 -16.17
N SER A 117 -1.01 -11.25 -15.01
CA SER A 117 -2.05 -10.41 -14.42
C SER A 117 -1.50 -9.83 -13.13
N ALA A 118 -1.72 -8.55 -12.90
CA ALA A 118 -1.27 -7.92 -11.67
C ALA A 118 -1.91 -8.59 -10.45
N VAL A 119 -1.13 -8.82 -9.42
CA VAL A 119 -1.63 -9.36 -8.15
C VAL A 119 -1.71 -8.21 -7.16
N VAL A 120 -2.91 -7.94 -6.66
CA VAL A 120 -3.19 -6.81 -5.77
C VAL A 120 -3.67 -7.36 -4.44
N GLU A 121 -2.92 -7.08 -3.38
CA GLU A 121 -3.31 -7.41 -2.01
C GLU A 121 -3.76 -6.12 -1.31
N ARG A 122 -4.85 -6.20 -0.56
CA ARG A 122 -5.43 -5.06 0.17
C ARG A 122 -5.54 -5.40 1.63
N TYR A 123 -5.11 -4.47 2.48
CA TYR A 123 -5.12 -4.62 3.92
C TYR A 123 -5.63 -3.35 4.56
N PHE A 124 -6.16 -3.47 5.78
CA PHE A 124 -6.67 -2.33 6.53
C PHE A 124 -6.06 -2.33 7.93
N PHE A 125 -5.78 -1.15 8.44
CA PHE A 125 -5.24 -0.99 9.78
C PHE A 125 -6.32 -0.41 10.68
N ASP A 126 -6.69 -1.17 11.70
CA ASP A 126 -7.62 -0.71 12.75
C ASP A 126 -6.81 -0.05 13.84
N LYS A 127 -6.91 1.29 13.92
CA LYS A 127 -6.16 2.07 14.90
C LYS A 127 -6.61 1.81 16.33
N GLU A 128 -7.87 1.48 16.53
CA GLU A 128 -8.42 1.20 17.87
C GLU A 128 -7.87 -0.10 18.45
N THR A 129 -7.80 -1.14 17.64
CA THR A 129 -7.33 -2.46 18.09
C THR A 129 -5.86 -2.69 17.82
N ASN A 130 -5.20 -1.79 17.07
CA ASN A 130 -3.78 -1.90 16.67
C ASN A 130 -3.52 -3.21 15.92
N GLN A 131 -4.40 -3.52 14.95
CA GLN A 131 -4.38 -4.77 14.19
C GLN A 131 -4.45 -4.51 12.69
N ILE A 132 -3.79 -5.38 11.92
CA ILE A 132 -3.98 -5.43 10.47
C ILE A 132 -5.08 -6.42 10.15
N ILE A 133 -6.04 -5.99 9.34
CA ILE A 133 -7.27 -6.72 9.03
C ILE A 133 -7.31 -7.00 7.52
N ALA A 134 -7.71 -8.23 7.17
CA ALA A 134 -7.94 -8.61 5.77
C ALA A 134 -9.28 -8.08 5.24
N THR A 135 -9.49 -8.22 3.94
CA THR A 135 -10.72 -7.75 3.28
C THR A 135 -11.99 -8.45 3.76
N ASP A 136 -11.86 -9.64 4.31
CA ASP A 136 -12.99 -10.39 4.88
C ASP A 136 -13.19 -10.12 6.39
N GLY A 137 -12.33 -9.28 6.97
CA GLY A 137 -12.44 -8.86 8.36
C GLY A 137 -11.61 -9.67 9.35
N HIS A 138 -10.94 -10.74 8.93
CA HIS A 138 -10.13 -11.48 9.89
C HIS A 138 -8.80 -10.78 10.17
N VAL A 139 -8.24 -11.01 11.35
CA VAL A 139 -6.98 -10.39 11.80
C VAL A 139 -5.80 -11.10 11.14
N ILE A 140 -4.97 -10.31 10.42
CA ILE A 140 -3.73 -10.79 9.81
C ILE A 140 -2.58 -10.69 10.80
N TYR A 141 -2.48 -9.55 11.51
CA TYR A 141 -1.40 -9.31 12.46
C TYR A 141 -1.90 -8.43 13.60
N ASP A 142 -1.50 -8.80 14.81
CA ASP A 142 -1.90 -8.10 16.04
C ASP A 142 -0.65 -7.53 16.69
N TYR A 143 -0.50 -6.21 16.67
CA TYR A 143 0.64 -5.52 17.25
C TYR A 143 0.63 -5.51 18.78
N ASN A 144 -0.46 -5.93 19.40
CA ASN A 144 -0.54 -6.03 20.86
C ASN A 144 0.12 -7.30 21.38
N ARG A 145 0.44 -8.26 20.53
CA ARG A 145 1.11 -9.50 20.92
C ARG A 145 2.58 -9.23 21.20
N ARG A 146 3.08 -9.87 22.25
CA ARG A 146 4.47 -9.76 22.67
C ARG A 146 5.10 -11.14 22.82
#